data_05c41ba50f8a4c2d9dd6ebad982e4519
#
_entry.id   05c41ba50f8a4c2d9dd6ebad982e4519
#
_cell.length_a   1.000
_cell.length_b   1.000
_cell.length_c   1.000
_cell.angle_alpha   90.00
_cell.angle_beta   90.00
_cell.angle_gamma   90.00
#
_symmetry.space_group_name_H-M   'P 1'
#
loop_
_entity.id
_entity.type
_entity.pdbx_description
1 polymer ?
#
loop_
_entity_poly.entity_id
_entity_poly.type
_entity_poly.pdbx_seq_one_letter_code
_entity_poly.pdbx_strand_id
1 'polypeptide(L)'
;MNYFISFVINYLTIMLSEEKLSGLIITYNEEKNIAEVLECFDFCDEIIIVDSFSTDKTLEIARTCPKVKVIQHPFHNFTEQRNIALEHAKNDWVLFLDGDERITPELKTEIIETLHSQHSKDAYYFYRKFFFERRAIYFSGTQNDKNFRLFRKSKAKYVADKKVHETLDIKENIGVLKNKLLHYSVSDIESYRKKMIHYG
;
A
#
# COMPACT_ATOMS: atom_id res chain seq x y z
N MET A 1 -10.21 -35.95 -20.75
CA MET A 1 -9.99 -36.34 -19.33
C MET A 1 -8.84 -35.57 -18.67
N ASN A 2 -7.72 -35.30 -19.35
CA ASN A 2 -6.55 -34.61 -18.77
C ASN A 2 -6.78 -33.11 -18.46
N TYR A 3 -7.57 -32.38 -19.25
CA TYR A 3 -7.80 -30.95 -19.05
C TYR A 3 -8.65 -30.63 -17.81
N PHE A 4 -9.66 -31.46 -17.53
CA PHE A 4 -10.50 -31.29 -16.34
C PHE A 4 -9.74 -31.59 -15.05
N ILE A 5 -8.91 -32.63 -15.04
CA ILE A 5 -8.05 -32.98 -13.90
C ILE A 5 -7.00 -31.88 -13.67
N SER A 6 -6.39 -31.35 -14.74
CA SER A 6 -5.44 -30.24 -14.64
C SER A 6 -6.12 -28.96 -14.12
N PHE A 7 -7.34 -28.66 -14.55
CA PHE A 7 -8.12 -27.52 -14.07
C PHE A 7 -8.49 -27.68 -12.58
N VAL A 8 -8.94 -28.86 -12.17
CA VAL A 8 -9.27 -29.16 -10.76
C VAL A 8 -8.03 -29.14 -9.87
N ILE A 9 -6.90 -29.70 -10.32
CA ILE A 9 -5.63 -29.63 -9.58
C ILE A 9 -5.15 -28.19 -9.47
N ASN A 10 -5.23 -27.40 -10.54
CA ASN A 10 -4.87 -25.98 -10.51
C ASN A 10 -5.79 -25.19 -9.56
N TYR A 11 -7.09 -25.44 -9.59
CA TYR A 11 -8.06 -24.82 -8.70
C TYR A 11 -7.83 -25.21 -7.22
N LEU A 12 -7.54 -26.48 -6.95
CA LEU A 12 -7.16 -26.95 -5.61
C LEU A 12 -5.79 -26.41 -5.15
N THR A 13 -4.83 -26.29 -6.04
CA THR A 13 -3.51 -25.70 -5.73
C THR A 13 -3.63 -24.19 -5.43
N ILE A 14 -4.48 -23.47 -6.15
CA ILE A 14 -4.82 -22.07 -5.87
C ILE A 14 -5.52 -21.94 -4.51
N MET A 15 -6.41 -22.87 -4.17
CA MET A 15 -7.09 -22.93 -2.87
C MET A 15 -6.16 -23.36 -1.71
N LEU A 16 -5.04 -24.04 -2.00
CA LEU A 16 -4.11 -24.59 -0.99
C LEU A 16 -2.87 -23.72 -0.77
N SER A 17 -2.55 -22.79 -1.66
CA SER A 17 -1.53 -21.77 -1.39
C SER A 17 -2.19 -20.56 -0.73
N GLU A 18 -2.39 -20.62 0.57
CA GLU A 18 -2.79 -19.45 1.37
C GLU A 18 -1.63 -18.44 1.43
N GLU A 19 -1.38 -17.74 0.30
CA GLU A 19 -0.50 -16.59 0.32
C GLU A 19 -1.14 -15.50 1.18
N LYS A 20 -0.57 -15.27 2.35
CA LYS A 20 -1.05 -14.30 3.33
C LYS A 20 -0.48 -12.92 3.06
N LEU A 21 -1.29 -11.90 3.29
CA LEU A 21 -0.97 -10.51 3.00
C LEU A 21 -1.01 -9.65 4.26
N SER A 22 0.04 -8.89 4.51
CA SER A 22 0.07 -7.83 5.52
C SER A 22 -0.17 -6.47 4.88
N GLY A 23 -1.22 -5.76 5.33
CA GLY A 23 -1.43 -4.35 5.00
C GLY A 23 -0.52 -3.48 5.88
N LEU A 24 0.15 -2.48 5.31
CA LEU A 24 1.08 -1.60 6.00
C LEU A 24 0.72 -0.14 5.78
N ILE A 25 0.70 0.64 6.86
CA ILE A 25 0.42 2.08 6.84
C ILE A 25 1.43 2.78 7.76
N ILE A 26 1.93 3.93 7.33
CA ILE A 26 2.58 4.91 8.20
C ILE A 26 1.63 6.09 8.37
N THR A 27 1.49 6.63 9.60
CA THR A 27 0.46 7.63 9.86
C THR A 27 0.90 8.69 10.87
N TYR A 28 0.35 9.90 10.70
CA TYR A 28 0.42 11.00 11.66
C TYR A 28 -0.78 11.93 11.46
N ASN A 29 -1.70 11.99 12.43
CA ASN A 29 -2.89 12.83 12.41
C ASN A 29 -3.77 12.65 11.17
N GLU A 30 -4.20 11.41 10.93
CA GLU A 30 -5.00 10.99 9.76
C GLU A 30 -6.45 10.62 10.13
N GLU A 31 -7.04 11.25 11.17
CA GLU A 31 -8.41 10.94 11.62
C GLU A 31 -9.47 10.99 10.53
N LYS A 32 -9.25 11.83 9.49
CA LYS A 32 -10.16 12.01 8.36
C LYS A 32 -10.07 10.90 7.31
N ASN A 33 -8.94 10.21 7.25
CA ASN A 33 -8.61 9.27 6.19
C ASN A 33 -8.48 7.83 6.65
N ILE A 34 -8.11 7.62 7.92
CA ILE A 34 -7.72 6.30 8.43
C ILE A 34 -8.82 5.24 8.28
N ALA A 35 -10.09 5.60 8.50
CA ALA A 35 -11.20 4.66 8.37
C ALA A 35 -11.31 4.09 6.94
N GLU A 36 -11.31 4.97 5.93
CA GLU A 36 -11.42 4.58 4.53
C GLU A 36 -10.18 3.81 4.03
N VAL A 37 -8.99 4.13 4.54
CA VAL A 37 -7.76 3.36 4.22
C VAL A 37 -7.84 1.96 4.81
N LEU A 38 -8.34 1.81 6.03
CA LEU A 38 -8.51 0.50 6.65
C LEU A 38 -9.51 -0.38 5.89
N GLU A 39 -10.58 0.19 5.33
CA GLU A 39 -11.50 -0.53 4.45
C GLU A 39 -10.79 -1.09 3.21
N CYS A 40 -9.76 -0.40 2.69
CA CYS A 40 -8.96 -0.90 1.57
C CYS A 40 -8.15 -2.17 1.91
N PHE A 41 -7.96 -2.49 3.18
CA PHE A 41 -7.24 -3.67 3.65
C PHE A 41 -8.15 -4.80 4.16
N ASP A 42 -9.45 -4.78 3.85
CA ASP A 42 -10.42 -5.78 4.32
C ASP A 42 -10.04 -7.21 3.95
N PHE A 43 -9.30 -7.39 2.84
CA PHE A 43 -8.81 -8.68 2.33
C PHE A 43 -7.40 -9.05 2.86
N CYS A 44 -6.75 -8.20 3.65
CA CYS A 44 -5.48 -8.52 4.30
C CYS A 44 -5.70 -9.38 5.55
N ASP A 45 -4.70 -10.21 5.90
CA ASP A 45 -4.73 -11.07 7.09
C ASP A 45 -4.41 -10.30 8.37
N GLU A 46 -3.58 -9.28 8.27
CA GLU A 46 -3.24 -8.34 9.33
C GLU A 46 -2.99 -6.94 8.77
N ILE A 47 -3.05 -5.94 9.63
CA ILE A 47 -2.72 -4.56 9.29
C ILE A 47 -1.75 -4.01 10.33
N ILE A 48 -0.59 -3.54 9.89
CA ILE A 48 0.41 -2.88 10.74
C ILE A 48 0.34 -1.38 10.48
N ILE A 49 0.13 -0.62 11.55
CA ILE A 49 0.17 0.84 11.52
C ILE A 49 1.38 1.30 12.32
N VAL A 50 2.28 2.05 11.67
CA VAL A 50 3.34 2.77 12.37
C VAL A 50 2.92 4.21 12.52
N ASP A 51 2.58 4.58 13.75
CA ASP A 51 2.04 5.90 14.11
C ASP A 51 3.13 6.78 14.71
N SER A 52 3.23 8.00 14.20
CA SER A 52 4.21 9.00 14.64
C SER A 52 3.69 9.86 15.81
N PHE A 53 3.04 9.23 16.81
CA PHE A 53 2.41 9.88 17.96
C PHE A 53 1.30 10.85 17.58
N SER A 54 0.31 10.37 16.83
CA SER A 54 -0.91 11.11 16.52
C SER A 54 -1.61 11.62 17.77
N THR A 55 -2.10 12.87 17.71
CA THR A 55 -2.77 13.59 18.79
C THR A 55 -4.27 13.76 18.54
N ASP A 56 -4.74 13.38 17.37
CA ASP A 56 -6.14 13.36 16.96
C ASP A 56 -6.79 11.97 17.20
N LYS A 57 -7.94 11.71 16.58
CA LYS A 57 -8.66 10.44 16.72
C LYS A 57 -8.12 9.28 15.87
N THR A 58 -6.98 9.45 15.19
CA THR A 58 -6.40 8.43 14.30
C THR A 58 -6.34 7.06 14.99
N LEU A 59 -5.73 6.99 16.17
CA LEU A 59 -5.54 5.72 16.87
C LEU A 59 -6.84 5.16 17.50
N GLU A 60 -7.75 6.03 17.91
CA GLU A 60 -9.08 5.62 18.38
C GLU A 60 -9.82 4.87 17.27
N ILE A 61 -9.86 5.46 16.07
CA ILE A 61 -10.49 4.86 14.89
C ILE A 61 -9.75 3.59 14.46
N ALA A 62 -8.43 3.63 14.37
CA ALA A 62 -7.64 2.48 13.92
C ALA A 62 -7.87 1.22 14.78
N ARG A 63 -7.99 1.38 16.10
CA ARG A 63 -8.20 0.29 17.05
C ARG A 63 -9.59 -0.36 16.97
N THR A 64 -10.54 0.22 16.24
CA THR A 64 -11.85 -0.43 16.00
C THR A 64 -11.72 -1.63 15.04
N CYS A 65 -10.68 -1.70 14.23
CA CYS A 65 -10.42 -2.83 13.33
C CYS A 65 -9.61 -3.93 14.05
N PRO A 66 -10.16 -5.14 14.22
CA PRO A 66 -9.51 -6.21 15.01
C PRO A 66 -8.22 -6.76 14.38
N LYS A 67 -8.00 -6.53 13.07
CA LYS A 67 -6.78 -6.93 12.35
C LYS A 67 -5.62 -5.96 12.55
N VAL A 68 -5.87 -4.80 13.16
CA VAL A 68 -4.88 -3.73 13.31
C VAL A 68 -3.95 -3.98 14.49
N LYS A 69 -2.66 -3.87 14.23
CA LYS A 69 -1.60 -3.75 15.23
C LYS A 69 -0.95 -2.38 15.09
N VAL A 70 -1.01 -1.56 16.13
CA VAL A 70 -0.40 -0.22 16.18
C VAL A 70 0.99 -0.32 16.81
N ILE A 71 1.98 0.29 16.15
CA ILE A 71 3.33 0.55 16.64
C ILE A 71 3.50 2.06 16.70
N GLN A 72 3.82 2.61 17.85
CA GLN A 72 4.16 4.04 17.97
C GLN A 72 5.67 4.23 17.90
N HIS A 73 6.11 5.07 16.95
CA HIS A 73 7.53 5.37 16.75
C HIS A 73 7.72 6.84 16.35
N PRO A 74 8.71 7.55 16.93
CA PRO A 74 8.99 8.94 16.52
C PRO A 74 9.30 9.01 15.03
N PHE A 75 8.83 10.06 14.38
CA PHE A 75 9.14 10.29 12.97
C PHE A 75 10.54 10.88 12.81
N HIS A 76 11.46 10.12 12.24
CA HIS A 76 12.77 10.62 11.81
C HIS A 76 12.80 10.83 10.29
N ASN A 77 12.34 9.83 9.54
CA ASN A 77 12.18 9.88 8.09
C ASN A 77 11.24 8.76 7.60
N PHE A 78 10.79 8.87 6.36
CA PHE A 78 9.87 7.91 5.76
C PHE A 78 10.48 6.50 5.60
N THR A 79 11.76 6.41 5.25
CA THR A 79 12.48 5.13 5.10
C THR A 79 12.45 4.32 6.39
N GLU A 80 12.75 4.95 7.52
CA GLU A 80 12.75 4.29 8.83
C GLU A 80 11.35 3.82 9.21
N GLN A 81 10.34 4.70 9.09
CA GLN A 81 8.95 4.34 9.40
C GLN A 81 8.45 3.16 8.57
N ARG A 82 8.78 3.13 7.26
CA ARG A 82 8.38 2.02 6.38
C ARG A 82 9.12 0.73 6.73
N ASN A 83 10.40 0.79 7.06
CA ASN A 83 11.16 -0.39 7.47
C ASN A 83 10.66 -0.95 8.81
N ILE A 84 10.29 -0.11 9.77
CA ILE A 84 9.64 -0.56 11.02
C ILE A 84 8.33 -1.30 10.71
N ALA A 85 7.51 -0.79 9.79
CA ALA A 85 6.30 -1.51 9.38
C ALA A 85 6.63 -2.89 8.79
N LEU A 86 7.66 -2.99 7.94
CA LEU A 86 8.11 -4.27 7.36
C LEU A 86 8.60 -5.25 8.43
N GLU A 87 9.35 -4.79 9.42
CA GLU A 87 9.85 -5.63 10.52
C GLU A 87 8.73 -6.24 11.34
N HIS A 88 7.61 -5.53 11.51
CA HIS A 88 6.47 -5.98 12.28
C HIS A 88 5.45 -6.81 11.48
N ALA A 89 5.54 -6.82 10.15
CA ALA A 89 4.71 -7.66 9.30
C ALA A 89 5.08 -9.14 9.47
N LYS A 90 4.07 -10.02 9.64
CA LYS A 90 4.29 -11.47 9.77
C LYS A 90 4.43 -12.15 8.42
N ASN A 91 3.67 -11.68 7.43
CA ASN A 91 3.60 -12.29 6.12
C ASN A 91 4.70 -11.77 5.19
N ASP A 92 5.09 -12.58 4.21
CA ASP A 92 6.09 -12.18 3.22
C ASP A 92 5.51 -11.20 2.20
N TRP A 93 4.27 -11.41 1.75
CA TRP A 93 3.57 -10.42 0.95
C TRP A 93 3.12 -9.25 1.79
N VAL A 94 3.47 -8.06 1.34
CA VAL A 94 3.09 -6.80 1.97
C VAL A 94 2.47 -5.85 0.95
N LEU A 95 1.44 -5.14 1.39
CA LEU A 95 0.76 -4.10 0.63
C LEU A 95 0.86 -2.79 1.40
N PHE A 96 1.61 -1.82 0.86
CA PHE A 96 1.73 -0.49 1.45
C PHE A 96 0.69 0.47 0.87
N LEU A 97 0.00 1.24 1.73
CA LEU A 97 -0.79 2.40 1.32
C LEU A 97 -0.42 3.61 2.19
N ASP A 98 -0.43 4.77 1.56
CA ASP A 98 -0.40 6.05 2.26
C ASP A 98 -1.84 6.45 2.68
N GLY A 99 -2.00 7.31 3.69
CA GLY A 99 -3.30 7.69 4.24
C GLY A 99 -4.27 8.29 3.21
N ASP A 100 -3.74 8.87 2.15
CA ASP A 100 -4.49 9.51 1.06
C ASP A 100 -4.65 8.63 -0.19
N GLU A 101 -4.35 7.31 -0.10
CA GLU A 101 -4.51 6.36 -1.19
C GLU A 101 -5.71 5.43 -0.98
N ARG A 102 -6.39 5.03 -2.08
CA ARG A 102 -7.55 4.10 -2.04
C ARG A 102 -7.46 3.07 -3.15
N ILE A 103 -7.82 1.84 -2.79
CA ILE A 103 -7.90 0.70 -3.72
C ILE A 103 -9.29 0.65 -4.32
N THR A 104 -9.38 0.52 -5.66
CA THR A 104 -10.67 0.26 -6.32
C THR A 104 -11.02 -1.23 -6.25
N PRO A 105 -12.30 -1.62 -6.43
CA PRO A 105 -12.70 -3.04 -6.49
C PRO A 105 -11.93 -3.82 -7.56
N GLU A 106 -11.66 -3.21 -8.72
CA GLU A 106 -10.92 -3.83 -9.82
C GLU A 106 -9.44 -4.05 -9.44
N LEU A 107 -8.81 -3.07 -8.77
CA LEU A 107 -7.44 -3.19 -8.28
C LEU A 107 -7.35 -4.25 -7.18
N LYS A 108 -8.32 -4.32 -6.27
CA LYS A 108 -8.40 -5.35 -5.23
C LYS A 108 -8.44 -6.75 -5.86
N THR A 109 -9.32 -6.96 -6.85
CA THR A 109 -9.40 -8.24 -7.55
C THR A 109 -8.08 -8.59 -8.21
N GLU A 110 -7.44 -7.65 -8.91
CA GLU A 110 -6.14 -7.85 -9.55
C GLU A 110 -5.03 -8.20 -8.55
N ILE A 111 -5.02 -7.57 -7.36
CA ILE A 111 -4.07 -7.89 -6.29
C ILE A 111 -4.28 -9.34 -5.83
N ILE A 112 -5.52 -9.74 -5.54
CA ILE A 112 -5.84 -11.10 -5.06
C ILE A 112 -5.43 -12.14 -6.11
N GLU A 113 -5.76 -11.93 -7.39
CA GLU A 113 -5.36 -12.80 -8.49
C GLU A 113 -3.83 -12.90 -8.62
N THR A 114 -3.13 -11.78 -8.43
CA THR A 114 -1.67 -11.71 -8.47
C THR A 114 -1.03 -12.53 -7.35
N LEU A 115 -1.55 -12.45 -6.12
CA LEU A 115 -1.05 -13.21 -4.98
C LEU A 115 -1.15 -14.73 -5.22
N HIS A 116 -2.23 -15.19 -5.83
CA HIS A 116 -2.47 -16.60 -6.11
C HIS A 116 -1.86 -17.10 -7.43
N SER A 117 -1.23 -16.23 -8.21
CA SER A 117 -0.62 -16.60 -9.48
C SER A 117 0.69 -17.36 -9.28
N GLN A 118 0.85 -18.52 -9.93
CA GLN A 118 2.12 -19.24 -9.99
C GLN A 118 3.25 -18.46 -10.68
N HIS A 119 2.91 -17.42 -11.41
CA HIS A 119 3.85 -16.55 -12.15
C HIS A 119 3.97 -15.17 -11.50
N SER A 120 3.62 -15.04 -10.22
CA SER A 120 3.75 -13.77 -9.51
C SER A 120 5.19 -13.29 -9.50
N LYS A 121 5.35 -11.97 -9.64
CA LYS A 121 6.63 -11.28 -9.51
C LYS A 121 6.93 -11.00 -8.04
N ASP A 122 8.16 -10.56 -7.74
CA ASP A 122 8.55 -10.24 -6.36
C ASP A 122 8.06 -8.87 -5.89
N ALA A 123 7.79 -7.95 -6.83
CA ALA A 123 7.19 -6.65 -6.55
C ALA A 123 6.39 -6.11 -7.74
N TYR A 124 5.44 -5.24 -7.42
CA TYR A 124 4.57 -4.62 -8.41
C TYR A 124 4.50 -3.12 -8.22
N TYR A 125 4.66 -2.37 -9.34
CA TYR A 125 4.31 -0.98 -9.44
C TYR A 125 2.81 -0.81 -9.61
N PHE A 126 2.27 0.21 -8.93
CA PHE A 126 0.91 0.70 -9.11
C PHE A 126 1.00 2.07 -9.75
N TYR A 127 0.33 2.27 -10.88
CA TYR A 127 0.08 3.60 -11.40
C TYR A 127 -0.93 4.31 -10.53
N ARG A 128 -0.74 5.62 -10.30
CA ARG A 128 -1.64 6.44 -9.49
C ARG A 128 -2.56 7.28 -10.37
N LYS A 129 -3.81 7.44 -9.92
CA LYS A 129 -4.79 8.39 -10.46
C LYS A 129 -4.99 9.47 -9.42
N PHE A 130 -4.58 10.68 -9.74
CA PHE A 130 -4.59 11.81 -8.82
C PHE A 130 -5.94 12.50 -8.79
N PHE A 131 -6.34 12.96 -7.61
CA PHE A 131 -7.53 13.76 -7.38
C PHE A 131 -7.18 15.05 -6.65
N PHE A 132 -7.84 16.13 -7.07
CA PHE A 132 -7.88 17.41 -6.40
C PHE A 132 -9.35 17.74 -6.08
N GLU A 133 -9.70 17.98 -4.84
CA GLU A 133 -11.10 18.22 -4.41
C GLU A 133 -12.09 17.20 -5.02
N ARG A 134 -11.77 15.91 -4.99
CA ARG A 134 -12.56 14.80 -5.58
C ARG A 134 -12.68 14.82 -7.11
N ARG A 135 -12.02 15.73 -7.82
CA ARG A 135 -11.97 15.76 -9.28
C ARG A 135 -10.69 15.10 -9.78
N ALA A 136 -10.83 14.15 -10.72
CA ALA A 136 -9.67 13.50 -11.31
C ALA A 136 -8.83 14.47 -12.13
N ILE A 137 -7.52 14.45 -11.95
CA ILE A 137 -6.56 15.27 -12.71
C ILE A 137 -5.98 14.41 -13.84
N TYR A 138 -6.07 14.90 -15.08
CA TYR A 138 -5.64 14.15 -16.26
C TYR A 138 -4.38 14.71 -16.93
N PHE A 139 -3.97 15.96 -16.65
CA PHE A 139 -2.94 16.69 -17.40
C PHE A 139 -1.91 17.39 -16.50
N SER A 140 -1.50 16.75 -15.40
CA SER A 140 -0.57 17.36 -14.43
C SER A 140 0.87 16.83 -14.52
N GLY A 141 1.21 16.05 -15.54
CA GLY A 141 2.51 15.38 -15.61
C GLY A 141 2.64 14.13 -14.70
N THR A 142 1.62 13.85 -13.87
CA THR A 142 1.60 12.75 -12.90
C THR A 142 1.02 11.44 -13.45
N GLN A 143 0.66 11.39 -14.74
CA GLN A 143 0.01 10.23 -15.37
C GLN A 143 0.87 8.97 -15.36
N ASN A 144 2.19 9.14 -15.36
CA ASN A 144 3.18 8.05 -15.34
C ASN A 144 3.77 7.83 -13.95
N ASP A 145 3.24 8.52 -12.93
CA ASP A 145 3.70 8.33 -11.57
C ASP A 145 3.28 6.97 -11.06
N LYS A 146 4.27 6.19 -10.63
CA LYS A 146 4.10 4.83 -10.15
C LYS A 146 5.01 4.56 -8.97
N ASN A 147 4.49 3.84 -7.99
CA ASN A 147 5.23 3.43 -6.81
C ASN A 147 5.07 1.94 -6.57
N PHE A 148 6.07 1.33 -5.97
CA PHE A 148 5.92 0.00 -5.41
C PHE A 148 4.94 0.03 -4.25
N ARG A 149 3.91 -0.80 -4.34
CA ARG A 149 2.91 -0.93 -3.26
C ARG A 149 2.72 -2.39 -2.81
N LEU A 150 2.88 -3.36 -3.70
CA LEU A 150 2.76 -4.80 -3.41
C LEU A 150 4.11 -5.47 -3.66
N PHE A 151 4.69 -6.15 -2.66
CA PHE A 151 5.97 -6.83 -2.81
C PHE A 151 6.23 -7.86 -1.71
N ARG A 152 7.21 -8.74 -1.94
CA ARG A 152 7.72 -9.68 -0.96
C ARG A 152 8.77 -8.98 -0.08
N LYS A 153 8.53 -8.89 1.23
CA LYS A 153 9.47 -8.25 2.18
C LYS A 153 10.82 -8.97 2.26
N SER A 154 10.85 -10.29 2.01
CA SER A 154 12.10 -11.06 1.95
C SER A 154 13.01 -10.68 0.78
N LYS A 155 12.47 -10.00 -0.23
CA LYS A 155 13.17 -9.61 -1.47
C LYS A 155 13.47 -8.12 -1.58
N ALA A 156 12.95 -7.30 -0.65
CA ALA A 156 13.01 -5.86 -0.76
C ALA A 156 13.09 -5.16 0.60
N LYS A 157 13.73 -4.01 0.64
CA LYS A 157 13.73 -3.10 1.80
C LYS A 157 13.76 -1.66 1.31
N TYR A 158 13.27 -0.74 2.13
CA TYR A 158 13.42 0.67 1.84
C TYR A 158 14.84 1.14 2.16
N VAL A 159 15.43 1.88 1.23
CA VAL A 159 16.73 2.53 1.39
C VAL A 159 16.56 4.03 1.19
N ALA A 160 17.29 4.82 1.97
CA ALA A 160 17.35 6.25 1.77
C ALA A 160 18.13 6.53 0.48
N ASP A 161 17.45 6.97 -0.56
CA ASP A 161 18.12 7.56 -1.71
C ASP A 161 18.37 9.04 -1.43
N LYS A 162 19.42 9.59 -2.06
CA LYS A 162 19.97 10.91 -1.78
C LYS A 162 18.91 12.01 -1.66
N LYS A 163 18.58 12.38 -0.45
CA LYS A 163 17.93 13.59 0.04
C LYS A 163 16.40 13.70 0.08
N VAL A 164 15.56 13.06 -0.73
CA VAL A 164 14.11 13.39 -0.73
C VAL A 164 13.15 12.20 -0.92
N HIS A 165 13.58 11.07 -1.49
CA HIS A 165 12.68 9.96 -1.79
C HIS A 165 13.23 8.63 -1.27
N GLU A 166 12.41 7.94 -0.48
CA GLU A 166 12.66 6.55 -0.14
C GLU A 166 12.46 5.67 -1.39
N THR A 167 13.44 4.82 -1.67
CA THR A 167 13.38 3.87 -2.79
C THR A 167 13.34 2.45 -2.26
N LEU A 168 12.46 1.63 -2.83
CA LEU A 168 12.47 0.21 -2.55
C LEU A 168 13.63 -0.43 -3.30
N ASP A 169 14.60 -1.00 -2.57
CA ASP A 169 15.72 -1.75 -3.16
C ASP A 169 15.22 -3.14 -3.55
N ILE A 170 14.87 -3.26 -4.82
CA ILE A 170 14.52 -4.50 -5.49
C ILE A 170 15.03 -4.44 -6.92
N LYS A 171 15.74 -5.49 -7.37
CA LYS A 171 16.50 -5.43 -8.62
C LYS A 171 15.87 -6.19 -9.78
N GLU A 172 15.13 -7.25 -9.48
CA GLU A 172 14.70 -8.21 -10.50
C GLU A 172 13.24 -8.63 -10.25
N ASN A 173 12.65 -9.28 -11.24
CA ASN A 173 11.33 -9.91 -11.16
C ASN A 173 10.20 -8.93 -10.77
N ILE A 174 10.17 -7.77 -11.43
CA ILE A 174 9.22 -6.68 -11.16
C ILE A 174 8.06 -6.74 -12.18
N GLY A 175 6.84 -6.53 -11.68
CA GLY A 175 5.62 -6.39 -12.46
C GLY A 175 4.99 -5.01 -12.34
N VAL A 176 3.91 -4.82 -13.10
CA VAL A 176 3.07 -3.62 -13.05
C VAL A 176 1.62 -4.07 -13.05
N LEU A 177 0.80 -3.58 -12.11
CA LEU A 177 -0.62 -3.80 -12.13
C LEU A 177 -1.30 -2.84 -13.13
N LYS A 178 -2.38 -3.31 -13.76
CA LYS A 178 -3.11 -2.57 -14.80
C LYS A 178 -4.05 -1.53 -14.21
N ASN A 179 -4.72 -1.89 -13.11
CA ASN A 179 -5.66 -1.02 -12.44
C ASN A 179 -4.92 0.01 -11.58
N LYS A 180 -5.49 1.23 -11.49
CA LYS A 180 -4.83 2.36 -10.86
C LYS A 180 -5.23 2.51 -9.40
N LEU A 181 -4.27 2.87 -8.57
CA LEU A 181 -4.47 3.34 -7.20
C LEU A 181 -5.01 4.78 -7.23
N LEU A 182 -6.06 5.07 -6.49
CA LEU A 182 -6.57 6.43 -6.34
C LEU A 182 -5.71 7.18 -5.32
N HIS A 183 -5.31 8.41 -5.62
CA HIS A 183 -4.48 9.23 -4.75
C HIS A 183 -5.12 10.62 -4.56
N TYR A 184 -5.63 10.85 -3.36
CA TYR A 184 -6.29 12.09 -2.94
C TYR A 184 -5.30 13.06 -2.32
N SER A 185 -4.20 13.35 -3.03
CA SER A 185 -3.02 14.06 -2.52
C SER A 185 -3.29 15.48 -2.02
N VAL A 186 -4.41 16.08 -2.40
CA VAL A 186 -4.77 17.46 -2.03
C VAL A 186 -6.26 17.55 -1.78
N SER A 187 -6.63 17.84 -0.53
CA SER A 187 -8.03 18.00 -0.13
C SER A 187 -8.61 19.36 -0.55
N ASP A 188 -7.77 20.40 -0.61
CA ASP A 188 -8.17 21.78 -0.89
C ASP A 188 -6.96 22.66 -1.29
N ILE A 189 -7.23 23.87 -1.80
CA ILE A 189 -6.21 24.82 -2.26
C ILE A 189 -5.28 25.27 -1.11
N GLU A 190 -5.78 25.36 0.12
CA GLU A 190 -4.97 25.80 1.26
C GLU A 190 -3.95 24.72 1.65
N SER A 191 -4.38 23.45 1.69
CA SER A 191 -3.49 22.31 1.87
C SER A 191 -2.43 22.21 0.77
N TYR A 192 -2.81 22.50 -0.48
CA TYR A 192 -1.87 22.57 -1.59
C TYR A 192 -0.81 23.67 -1.39
N ARG A 193 -1.24 24.87 -1.02
CA ARG A 193 -0.31 25.98 -0.74
C ARG A 193 0.66 25.66 0.39
N LYS A 194 0.18 25.06 1.48
CA LYS A 194 1.04 24.62 2.60
C LYS A 194 2.07 23.58 2.15
N LYS A 195 1.66 22.59 1.34
CA LYS A 195 2.59 21.61 0.76
C LYS A 195 3.64 22.29 -0.13
N MET A 196 3.26 23.19 -1.01
CA MET A 196 4.21 23.91 -1.90
C MET A 196 5.22 24.77 -1.13
N ILE A 197 4.82 25.39 -0.02
CA ILE A 197 5.74 26.17 0.85
C ILE A 197 6.71 25.25 1.60
N HIS A 198 6.27 24.04 1.94
CA HIS A 198 7.10 23.09 2.70
C HIS A 198 8.13 22.36 1.83
N TYR A 199 7.83 22.13 0.53
CA TYR A 199 8.68 21.38 -0.42
C TYR A 199 9.41 22.29 -1.44
N GLY A 200 9.18 23.59 -1.46
CA GLY A 200 9.88 24.59 -2.30
C GLY A 200 10.98 25.28 -1.54
#